data_20f80419d5a1bc85d4ddeda8b788e7f8
#
_entry.id   20f80419d5a1bc85d4ddeda8b788e7f8
#
_cell.length_a   1.000
_cell.length_b   1.000
_cell.length_c   1.000
_cell.angle_alpha   90.00
_cell.angle_beta   90.00
_cell.angle_gamma   90.00
#
_symmetry.space_group_name_H-M   'P 1'
#
loop_
_entity.id
_entity.type
_entity.pdbx_description
1 polymer ?
#
loop_
_entity_poly.entity_id
_entity_poly.type
_entity_poly.pdbx_seq_one_letter_code
_entity_poly.pdbx_strand_id
1 'polypeptide(L)'
;LAEFDLINDSRALGIQPFSTATENAFLENLTHALENIWLSQSKYVIHKEVAISQVFQDNMTYDDLFYMGRFDFVVYEKQGKKELPVLAIELDGKEHFEDAVVQERDRKKNAICQAHNMEIIRVENSYARRYNHIKGILMDYFSRVH
;
A
#
# COMPACT_ATOMS: atom_id res chain seq x y z
N LEU A 1 17.62 -12.72 -7.85
CA LEU A 1 17.66 -12.27 -7.77
C LEU A 1 17.28 -12.19 -7.67
N ALA A 2 17.07 -12.41 -7.61
CA ALA A 2 16.88 -12.10 -7.55
C ALA A 2 16.43 -11.72 -7.64
N GLU A 3 16.19 -11.66 -7.66
CA GLU A 3 16.09 -10.95 -7.73
C GLU A 3 16.06 -10.43 -7.61
N PHE A 4 16.33 -10.40 -7.64
CA PHE A 4 16.64 -9.59 -7.65
C PHE A 4 16.43 -9.43 -7.67
N ASP A 5 16.56 -9.57 -7.57
CA ASP A 5 16.65 -9.17 -7.84
C ASP A 5 16.23 -9.11 -8.41
N LEU A 6 16.03 -9.22 -8.49
CA LEU A 6 15.77 -8.98 -9.14
C LEU A 6 15.08 -8.55 -8.98
N ILE A 7 15.04 -8.35 -8.69
CA ILE A 7 14.69 -7.82 -8.57
C ILE A 7 14.48 -7.52 -8.30
N ASN A 8 14.47 -7.40 -8.02
CA ASN A 8 14.66 -7.05 -8.00
C ASN A 8 14.86 -7.02 -8.55
N ASP A 9 14.64 -7.49 -9.20
CA ASP A 9 15.13 -7.27 -10.08
C ASP A 9 14.95 -6.21 -11.03
N SER A 10 13.88 -5.85 -11.60
CA SER A 10 13.71 -4.65 -12.37
C SER A 10 14.23 -3.42 -11.67
N ARG A 11 14.14 -3.43 -10.39
CA ARG A 11 14.67 -2.32 -9.60
C ARG A 11 16.15 -2.12 -9.84
N ALA A 12 16.86 -3.21 -9.88
CA ALA A 12 18.31 -3.15 -10.10
C ALA A 12 18.64 -2.58 -11.47
N LEU A 13 17.68 -2.51 -12.38
CA LEU A 13 17.88 -1.97 -13.70
C LEU A 13 17.68 -0.47 -13.79
N GLY A 14 17.49 0.20 -12.67
CA GLY A 14 17.45 1.66 -12.62
C GLY A 14 16.15 2.29 -13.08
N ILE A 15 15.10 1.51 -13.21
CA ILE A 15 13.79 2.05 -13.53
C ILE A 15 13.24 2.81 -12.33
N GLN A 16 13.81 2.58 -11.20
CA GLN A 16 13.29 2.96 -9.91
C GLN A 16 13.40 4.43 -9.48
N PRO A 17 14.43 5.19 -9.93
CA PRO A 17 14.51 6.59 -9.47
C PRO A 17 13.23 7.38 -9.74
N PHE A 18 12.61 7.15 -10.90
CA PHE A 18 11.37 7.82 -11.24
C PHE A 18 10.24 7.35 -10.34
N SER A 19 10.10 6.02 -10.18
CA SER A 19 9.08 5.43 -9.31
C SER A 19 9.27 5.88 -7.87
N THR A 20 10.53 5.95 -7.41
CA THR A 20 10.82 6.37 -6.04
C THR A 20 10.38 7.81 -5.81
N ALA A 21 10.63 8.71 -6.76
CA ALA A 21 10.21 10.09 -6.62
C ALA A 21 8.68 10.19 -6.56
N THR A 22 8.00 9.40 -7.38
CA THR A 22 6.53 9.36 -7.37
C THR A 22 6.01 8.79 -6.06
N GLU A 23 6.63 7.71 -5.56
CA GLU A 23 6.25 7.12 -4.29
C GLU A 23 6.44 8.09 -3.13
N ASN A 24 7.54 8.84 -3.14
CA ASN A 24 7.80 9.82 -2.10
C ASN A 24 6.79 10.94 -2.12
N ALA A 25 6.43 11.43 -3.30
CA ALA A 25 5.41 12.46 -3.44
C ALA A 25 4.06 11.95 -2.97
N PHE A 26 3.73 10.70 -3.29
CA PHE A 26 2.49 10.08 -2.86
C PHE A 26 2.44 9.94 -1.35
N LEU A 27 3.54 9.48 -0.74
CA LEU A 27 3.62 9.33 0.71
C LEU A 27 3.43 10.68 1.40
N GLU A 28 4.04 11.72 0.86
CA GLU A 28 3.91 13.08 1.39
C GLU A 28 2.45 13.54 1.37
N ASN A 29 1.76 13.29 0.25
CA ASN A 29 0.36 13.65 0.13
C ASN A 29 -0.54 12.81 1.03
N LEU A 30 -0.24 11.52 1.19
CA LEU A 30 -0.98 10.66 2.11
C LEU A 30 -0.85 11.15 3.54
N THR A 31 0.38 11.46 3.95
CA THR A 31 0.66 11.94 5.30
C THR A 31 -0.08 13.25 5.55
N HIS A 32 0.01 14.17 4.59
CA HIS A 32 -0.64 15.47 4.70
C HIS A 32 -2.16 15.34 4.77
N ALA A 33 -2.73 14.45 3.95
CA ALA A 33 -4.16 14.21 3.95
C ALA A 33 -4.63 13.65 5.29
N LEU A 34 -3.88 12.69 5.85
CA LEU A 34 -4.23 12.13 7.15
C LEU A 34 -4.19 13.20 8.24
N GLU A 35 -3.22 14.09 8.20
CA GLU A 35 -3.12 15.17 9.18
C GLU A 35 -4.28 16.15 9.09
N ASN A 36 -4.83 16.31 7.90
CA ASN A 36 -5.91 17.26 7.65
C ASN A 36 -7.31 16.68 7.75
N ILE A 37 -7.42 15.37 7.97
CA ILE A 37 -8.72 14.73 8.22
C ILE A 37 -8.89 14.73 9.74
N TRP A 38 -9.90 15.48 10.21
CA TRP A 38 -10.11 15.67 11.65
C TRP A 38 -10.22 14.36 12.44
N LEU A 39 -10.74 13.32 11.79
CA LEU A 39 -10.90 12.01 12.44
C LEU A 39 -9.56 11.33 12.72
N SER A 40 -8.53 11.70 11.98
CA SER A 40 -7.25 11.01 12.10
C SER A 40 -6.28 11.67 13.08
N GLN A 41 -6.34 12.94 13.28
CA GLN A 41 -5.56 13.79 14.20
C GLN A 41 -4.51 13.06 15.06
N SER A 42 -3.39 12.67 14.47
CA SER A 42 -2.30 11.96 15.14
C SER A 42 -2.62 10.52 15.53
N LYS A 43 -3.80 10.05 15.15
CA LYS A 43 -4.25 8.71 15.50
C LYS A 43 -3.72 7.66 14.54
N TYR A 44 -3.28 8.06 13.36
CA TYR A 44 -2.84 7.14 12.31
C TYR A 44 -1.43 7.48 11.86
N VAL A 45 -0.69 6.44 11.49
CA VAL A 45 0.64 6.58 10.89
C VAL A 45 0.70 5.71 9.63
N ILE A 46 1.60 6.07 8.71
CA ILE A 46 1.80 5.32 7.48
C ILE A 46 3.22 4.79 7.45
N HIS A 47 3.35 3.49 7.17
CA HIS A 47 4.65 2.89 6.89
C HIS A 47 4.68 2.44 5.44
N LYS A 48 5.83 2.54 4.78
CA LYS A 48 5.96 2.15 3.39
C LYS A 48 6.71 0.83 3.26
N GLU A 49 6.40 0.10 2.18
CA GLU A 49 7.08 -1.14 1.83
C GLU A 49 7.07 -2.14 2.99
N VAL A 50 5.88 -2.46 3.45
CA VAL A 50 5.70 -3.36 4.59
C VAL A 50 5.46 -4.77 4.08
N ALA A 51 6.24 -5.72 4.58
CA ALA A 51 6.06 -7.13 4.21
C ALA A 51 4.67 -7.60 4.64
N ILE A 52 4.01 -8.37 3.79
CA ILE A 52 2.65 -8.87 4.09
C ILE A 52 2.67 -9.69 5.37
N SER A 53 3.72 -10.49 5.57
CA SER A 53 3.86 -11.31 6.77
C SER A 53 4.07 -10.50 8.05
N GLN A 54 4.38 -9.21 7.92
CA GLN A 54 4.48 -8.33 9.08
C GLN A 54 3.15 -7.65 9.40
N VAL A 55 2.23 -7.65 8.44
CA VAL A 55 0.91 -7.04 8.63
C VAL A 55 -0.07 -8.04 9.24
N PHE A 56 -0.01 -9.30 8.78
CA PHE A 56 -0.91 -10.35 9.23
C PHE A 56 -0.12 -11.45 9.89
N GLN A 57 -0.70 -12.08 10.91
CA GLN A 57 -0.02 -13.13 11.66
C GLN A 57 -0.07 -14.48 10.95
N ASP A 58 -1.19 -14.80 10.31
CA ASP A 58 -1.41 -16.13 9.74
C ASP A 58 -1.58 -16.05 8.23
N ASN A 59 -0.96 -16.99 7.51
CA ASN A 59 -1.12 -17.10 6.07
C ASN A 59 -2.40 -17.90 5.78
N MET A 60 -3.54 -17.19 5.80
CA MET A 60 -4.84 -17.83 5.64
C MET A 60 -5.13 -18.27 4.22
N THR A 61 -4.43 -17.76 3.24
CA THR A 61 -4.63 -18.12 1.83
C THR A 61 -3.65 -19.19 1.37
N TYR A 62 -2.68 -19.54 2.20
CA TYR A 62 -1.63 -20.53 1.89
C TYR A 62 -0.85 -20.17 0.63
N ASP A 63 -0.70 -18.88 0.35
CA ASP A 63 0.04 -18.41 -0.83
C ASP A 63 1.42 -17.95 -0.42
N ASP A 64 2.42 -18.28 -1.25
CA ASP A 64 3.81 -17.87 -1.00
C ASP A 64 3.97 -16.36 -0.98
N LEU A 65 3.09 -15.64 -1.67
CA LEU A 65 3.14 -14.18 -1.68
C LEU A 65 3.05 -13.59 -0.27
N PHE A 66 2.40 -14.32 0.65
CA PHE A 66 2.33 -13.88 2.04
C PHE A 66 3.72 -13.61 2.63
N TYR A 67 4.69 -14.44 2.27
CA TYR A 67 6.05 -14.31 2.78
C TYR A 67 6.95 -13.46 1.89
N MET A 68 6.65 -13.41 0.59
CA MET A 68 7.51 -12.77 -0.39
C MET A 68 7.05 -11.40 -0.82
N GLY A 69 5.77 -11.08 -0.60
CA GLY A 69 5.19 -9.84 -1.07
C GLY A 69 5.24 -8.72 -0.06
N ARG A 70 5.02 -7.50 -0.57
CA ARG A 70 4.97 -6.30 0.24
C ARG A 70 3.79 -5.46 -0.18
N PHE A 71 3.28 -4.67 0.75
CA PHE A 71 2.38 -3.59 0.42
C PHE A 71 3.19 -2.30 0.25
N ASP A 72 2.81 -1.48 -0.72
CA ASP A 72 3.50 -0.20 -0.92
C ASP A 72 3.38 0.68 0.31
N PHE A 73 2.18 0.78 0.87
CA PHE A 73 1.91 1.58 2.06
C PHE A 73 0.89 0.88 2.93
N VAL A 74 1.06 0.98 4.24
CA VAL A 74 0.07 0.47 5.19
C VAL A 74 -0.20 1.57 6.21
N VAL A 75 -1.48 1.84 6.43
CA VAL A 75 -1.94 2.78 7.45
C VAL A 75 -2.19 2.00 8.73
N TYR A 76 -1.62 2.49 9.81
CA TYR A 76 -1.76 1.89 11.14
C TYR A 76 -2.50 2.84 12.07
N GLU A 77 -3.36 2.29 12.89
CA GLU A 77 -4.02 3.05 13.95
C GLU A 77 -3.19 2.91 15.23
N LYS A 78 -2.88 4.03 15.84
CA LYS A 78 -2.15 4.04 17.11
C LYS A 78 -3.09 3.71 18.25
N GLN A 79 -2.74 2.71 19.04
CA GLN A 79 -3.49 2.34 20.23
C GLN A 79 -2.49 2.22 21.38
N GLY A 80 -2.27 3.32 22.11
CA GLY A 80 -1.24 3.37 23.12
C GLY A 80 0.13 3.21 22.50
N LYS A 81 0.87 2.18 22.90
CA LYS A 81 2.19 1.88 22.35
C LYS A 81 2.12 0.95 21.13
N LYS A 82 0.93 0.48 20.78
CA LYS A 82 0.76 -0.44 19.67
C LYS A 82 0.30 0.30 18.43
N GLU A 83 0.62 -0.27 17.28
CA GLU A 83 0.15 0.20 16.00
C GLU A 83 -0.54 -0.96 15.31
N LEU A 84 -1.81 -0.80 14.97
CA LEU A 84 -2.60 -1.85 14.34
C LEU A 84 -2.84 -1.52 12.88
N PRO A 85 -2.52 -2.43 11.95
CA PRO A 85 -2.74 -2.17 10.53
C PRO A 85 -4.24 -2.13 10.23
N VAL A 86 -4.67 -1.10 9.50
CA VAL A 86 -6.09 -0.93 9.19
C VAL A 86 -6.36 -0.81 7.70
N LEU A 87 -5.38 -0.43 6.90
CA LEU A 87 -5.61 -0.17 5.48
C LEU A 87 -4.32 -0.35 4.69
N ALA A 88 -4.38 -1.11 3.60
CA ALA A 88 -3.28 -1.21 2.66
C ALA A 88 -3.54 -0.31 1.47
N ILE A 89 -2.50 0.36 0.97
CA ILE A 89 -2.60 1.24 -0.19
C ILE A 89 -1.50 0.86 -1.17
N GLU A 90 -1.89 0.68 -2.44
CA GLU A 90 -0.98 0.34 -3.53
C GLU A 90 -0.97 1.46 -4.54
N LEU A 91 0.21 1.77 -5.06
CA LEU A 91 0.38 2.77 -6.10
C LEU A 91 0.65 2.04 -7.41
N ASP A 92 -0.30 2.10 -8.33
CA ASP A 92 -0.29 1.28 -9.53
C ASP A 92 0.20 2.03 -10.76
N GLY A 93 1.17 1.44 -11.47
CA GLY A 93 1.61 1.92 -12.76
C GLY A 93 0.86 1.23 -13.90
N LYS A 94 1.31 1.51 -15.13
CA LYS A 94 0.69 0.97 -16.32
C LYS A 94 0.72 -0.56 -16.37
N GLU A 95 1.79 -1.14 -15.86
CA GLU A 95 2.00 -2.58 -15.90
C GLU A 95 0.91 -3.33 -15.14
N HIS A 96 0.22 -2.67 -14.22
CA HIS A 96 -0.88 -3.31 -13.49
C HIS A 96 -2.08 -3.59 -14.36
N PHE A 97 -2.13 -2.99 -15.55
CA PHE A 97 -3.24 -3.21 -16.50
C PHE A 97 -2.84 -4.09 -17.67
N GLU A 98 -1.54 -4.25 -17.92
CA GLU A 98 -1.05 -4.92 -19.13
C GLU A 98 -0.29 -6.21 -18.85
N ASP A 99 0.27 -6.36 -17.67
CA ASP A 99 1.12 -7.49 -17.32
C ASP A 99 0.32 -8.53 -16.53
N ALA A 100 0.17 -9.72 -17.09
CA ALA A 100 -0.61 -10.80 -16.47
C ALA A 100 0.00 -11.24 -15.15
N VAL A 101 1.33 -11.21 -15.03
CA VAL A 101 2.00 -11.59 -13.78
C VAL A 101 1.69 -10.58 -12.66
N VAL A 102 1.70 -9.30 -13.01
CA VAL A 102 1.39 -8.24 -12.05
C VAL A 102 -0.08 -8.32 -11.65
N GLN A 103 -0.98 -8.56 -12.61
CA GLN A 103 -2.40 -8.71 -12.32
C GLN A 103 -2.67 -9.88 -11.39
N GLU A 104 -1.96 -10.99 -11.58
CA GLU A 104 -2.09 -12.15 -10.71
C GLU A 104 -1.63 -11.83 -9.29
N ARG A 105 -0.52 -11.10 -9.16
CA ARG A 105 -0.02 -10.70 -7.86
C ARG A 105 -1.02 -9.79 -7.16
N ASP A 106 -1.60 -8.86 -7.91
CA ASP A 106 -2.61 -7.94 -7.36
C ASP A 106 -3.83 -8.72 -6.86
N ARG A 107 -4.26 -9.71 -7.61
CA ARG A 107 -5.40 -10.54 -7.23
C ARG A 107 -5.11 -11.31 -5.95
N LYS A 108 -3.89 -11.84 -5.81
CA LYS A 108 -3.48 -12.56 -4.60
C LYS A 108 -3.42 -11.63 -3.41
N LYS A 109 -2.92 -10.41 -3.58
CA LYS A 109 -2.93 -9.42 -2.50
C LYS A 109 -4.35 -9.10 -2.07
N ASN A 110 -5.26 -8.94 -3.03
CA ASN A 110 -6.66 -8.70 -2.72
C ASN A 110 -7.25 -9.84 -1.90
N ALA A 111 -6.95 -11.08 -2.27
CA ALA A 111 -7.46 -12.25 -1.56
C ALA A 111 -6.89 -12.32 -0.14
N ILE A 112 -5.62 -12.00 0.04
CA ILE A 112 -5.00 -11.99 1.37
C ILE A 112 -5.68 -10.95 2.25
N CYS A 113 -5.85 -9.75 1.74
CA CYS A 113 -6.50 -8.68 2.51
C CYS A 113 -7.94 -9.06 2.85
N GLN A 114 -8.67 -9.63 1.88
CA GLN A 114 -10.05 -10.05 2.11
C GLN A 114 -10.14 -11.12 3.20
N ALA A 115 -9.21 -12.08 3.20
CA ALA A 115 -9.19 -13.14 4.19
C ALA A 115 -8.99 -12.59 5.61
N HIS A 116 -8.34 -11.43 5.73
CA HIS A 116 -8.07 -10.80 7.02
C HIS A 116 -8.98 -9.60 7.30
N ASN A 117 -10.02 -9.42 6.49
CA ASN A 117 -10.97 -8.32 6.65
C ASN A 117 -10.31 -6.94 6.62
N MET A 118 -9.30 -6.79 5.80
CA MET A 118 -8.62 -5.50 5.63
C MET A 118 -8.84 -4.98 4.22
N GLU A 119 -9.17 -3.70 4.11
CA GLU A 119 -9.35 -3.07 2.81
C GLU A 119 -8.01 -2.77 2.16
N ILE A 120 -7.96 -2.90 0.84
CA ILE A 120 -6.82 -2.48 0.05
C ILE A 120 -7.32 -1.48 -0.99
N ILE A 121 -6.68 -0.33 -1.07
CA ILE A 121 -7.03 0.73 -2.00
C ILE A 121 -5.90 0.87 -3.00
N ARG A 122 -6.25 1.00 -4.28
CA ARG A 122 -5.26 1.18 -5.34
C ARG A 122 -5.42 2.55 -5.97
N VAL A 123 -4.30 3.23 -6.15
CA VAL A 123 -4.27 4.57 -6.74
C VAL A 123 -3.31 4.52 -7.92
N GLU A 124 -3.74 5.03 -9.08
CA GLU A 124 -2.87 5.09 -10.24
C GLU A 124 -1.75 6.09 -10.03
N ASN A 125 -0.57 5.80 -10.57
CA ASN A 125 0.59 6.70 -10.49
C ASN A 125 0.25 8.11 -10.95
N SER A 126 -0.62 8.25 -11.94
CA SER A 126 -1.00 9.55 -12.46
C SER A 126 -1.69 10.44 -11.44
N TYR A 127 -2.21 9.86 -10.37
CA TYR A 127 -2.88 10.62 -9.31
C TYR A 127 -2.00 10.80 -8.06
N ALA A 128 -0.77 10.28 -8.09
CA ALA A 128 0.10 10.28 -6.91
C ALA A 128 0.39 11.66 -6.34
N ARG A 129 0.35 12.69 -7.21
CA ARG A 129 0.65 14.07 -6.81
C ARG A 129 -0.60 14.93 -6.67
N ARG A 130 -1.78 14.32 -6.75
CA ARG A 130 -3.05 15.05 -6.67
C ARG A 130 -3.62 14.97 -5.25
N TYR A 131 -3.25 15.93 -4.45
CA TYR A 131 -3.61 15.95 -3.04
C TYR A 131 -5.12 15.80 -2.79
N ASN A 132 -5.94 16.57 -3.52
CA ASN A 132 -7.39 16.52 -3.28
C ASN A 132 -7.99 15.18 -3.64
N HIS A 133 -7.46 14.51 -4.66
CA HIS A 133 -7.91 13.17 -5.02
C HIS A 133 -7.59 12.18 -3.91
N ILE A 134 -6.37 12.23 -3.39
CA ILE A 134 -5.91 11.35 -2.32
C ILE A 134 -6.69 11.59 -1.05
N LYS A 135 -6.90 12.86 -0.70
CA LYS A 135 -7.67 13.23 0.48
C LYS A 135 -9.11 12.70 0.37
N GLY A 136 -9.70 12.82 -0.83
CA GLY A 136 -11.06 12.33 -1.07
C GLY A 136 -11.18 10.82 -0.84
N ILE A 137 -10.20 10.06 -1.31
CA ILE A 137 -10.18 8.61 -1.12
C ILE A 137 -10.10 8.26 0.36
N LEU A 138 -9.23 8.92 1.10
CA LEU A 138 -9.09 8.66 2.53
C LEU A 138 -10.33 9.08 3.31
N MET A 139 -10.92 10.22 2.96
CA MET A 139 -12.15 10.67 3.61
C MET A 139 -13.28 9.66 3.38
N ASP A 140 -13.38 9.15 2.15
CA ASP A 140 -14.37 8.12 1.84
C ASP A 140 -14.16 6.87 2.68
N TYR A 141 -12.90 6.41 2.77
CA TYR A 141 -12.58 5.24 3.58
C TYR A 141 -12.99 5.46 5.04
N PHE A 142 -12.55 6.56 5.64
CA PHE A 142 -12.82 6.81 7.06
C PHE A 142 -14.31 7.02 7.34
N SER A 143 -15.05 7.56 6.39
CA SER A 143 -16.50 7.73 6.59
C SER A 143 -17.23 6.39 6.57
N ARG A 144 -16.71 5.39 5.84
CA ARG A 144 -17.34 4.08 5.75
C ARG A 144 -17.06 3.21 6.98
N VAL A 145 -15.90 3.41 7.63
CA VAL A 145 -15.50 2.56 8.76
C VAL A 145 -15.71 3.22 10.11
N HIS A 146 -16.12 4.46 10.11
CA HIS A 146 -16.43 5.22 11.32
C HIS A 146 -17.82 5.83 11.19
#